data_b5687cca047f97bf2e22ab942c472e32
#
_entry.id   b5687cca047f97bf2e22ab942c472e32
#
_cell.length_a   1.000
_cell.length_b   1.000
_cell.length_c   1.000
_cell.angle_alpha   90.00
_cell.angle_beta   90.00
_cell.angle_gamma   90.00
#
_symmetry.space_group_name_H-M   'P 1'
#
loop_
_entity.id
_entity.type
_entity.pdbx_description
1 polymer ?
#
loop_
_entity_poly.entity_id
_entity_poly.type
_entity_poly.pdbx_seq_one_letter_code
_entity_poly.pdbx_strand_id
1 'polypeptide(L)'
;MPIKLLVILVALMSASAAGNTDSISSPRIPDTAVYDQNGKRLSFYTDLIKGKTVAINFIFTTCTTICPPLTAMFRKLQQDLGERIGLEVRLISVSVDPATDTPERLHDFAAKFKAGPGWTFVTGDKAEIDSLLQALGAAAGDKNDHTPMILVGNDATGYWTRAYGLTPPATLVKLITKAGRRE
;
A
#
# COMPACT_ATOMS: atom_id res chain seq x y z
N MET A 1 14.15 -55.13 -47.75
CA MET A 1 13.96 -53.67 -47.63
C MET A 1 13.46 -53.39 -46.22
N PRO A 2 14.22 -52.78 -45.32
CA PRO A 2 13.75 -52.48 -43.96
C PRO A 2 13.12 -51.10 -43.91
N ILE A 3 11.91 -51.03 -43.37
CA ILE A 3 11.15 -49.82 -43.14
C ILE A 3 11.76 -49.12 -41.89
N LYS A 4 12.30 -47.91 -42.09
CA LYS A 4 12.80 -47.06 -41.00
C LYS A 4 11.59 -46.37 -40.30
N LEU A 5 11.37 -46.81 -39.07
CA LEU A 5 10.38 -46.17 -38.21
C LEU A 5 10.93 -44.85 -37.66
N LEU A 6 10.35 -43.73 -38.12
CA LEU A 6 10.69 -42.38 -37.69
C LEU A 6 9.91 -42.06 -36.42
N VAL A 7 10.57 -42.11 -35.23
CA VAL A 7 9.98 -41.69 -33.96
C VAL A 7 10.07 -40.18 -33.88
N ILE A 8 8.92 -39.50 -34.04
CA ILE A 8 8.80 -38.05 -33.81
C ILE A 8 8.62 -37.83 -32.30
N LEU A 9 9.65 -37.30 -31.67
CA LEU A 9 9.63 -36.89 -30.25
C LEU A 9 8.93 -35.53 -30.19
N VAL A 10 7.65 -35.49 -29.80
CA VAL A 10 6.91 -34.24 -29.51
C VAL A 10 7.30 -33.77 -28.10
N ALA A 11 8.16 -32.77 -28.05
CA ALA A 11 8.45 -32.08 -26.78
C ALA A 11 7.25 -31.18 -26.41
N LEU A 12 6.51 -31.59 -25.37
CA LEU A 12 5.52 -30.71 -24.74
C LEU A 12 6.27 -29.60 -23.99
N MET A 13 6.33 -28.43 -24.58
CA MET A 13 6.70 -27.20 -23.86
C MET A 13 5.51 -26.79 -22.99
N SER A 14 5.60 -27.12 -21.70
CA SER A 14 4.70 -26.58 -20.68
C SER A 14 5.03 -25.09 -20.49
N ALA A 15 4.29 -24.22 -21.14
CA ALA A 15 4.31 -22.79 -20.89
C ALA A 15 3.69 -22.56 -19.51
N SER A 16 4.52 -22.41 -18.48
CA SER A 16 4.09 -21.87 -17.18
C SER A 16 3.66 -20.43 -17.40
N ALA A 17 2.34 -20.20 -17.42
CA ALA A 17 1.77 -18.87 -17.32
C ALA A 17 2.07 -18.33 -15.91
N ALA A 18 3.24 -17.77 -15.70
CA ALA A 18 3.54 -16.94 -14.55
C ALA A 18 2.65 -15.69 -14.69
N GLY A 19 1.61 -15.62 -13.84
CA GLY A 19 0.77 -14.45 -13.72
C GLY A 19 1.65 -13.24 -13.43
N ASN A 20 1.71 -12.32 -14.37
CA ASN A 20 2.44 -11.07 -14.27
C ASN A 20 1.76 -10.21 -13.21
N THR A 21 2.15 -10.32 -11.95
CA THR A 21 1.92 -9.27 -10.97
C THR A 21 2.96 -8.21 -11.25
N ASP A 22 2.55 -7.14 -11.94
CA ASP A 22 3.43 -6.04 -12.31
C ASP A 22 4.08 -5.45 -11.04
N SER A 23 5.31 -5.88 -10.76
CA SER A 23 6.16 -5.21 -9.79
C SER A 23 6.60 -3.88 -10.40
N ILE A 24 6.46 -2.81 -9.66
CA ILE A 24 6.98 -1.51 -10.03
C ILE A 24 8.40 -1.35 -9.49
N SER A 25 9.19 -0.47 -10.10
CA SER A 25 10.48 -0.07 -9.52
C SER A 25 10.27 0.51 -8.13
N SER A 26 11.20 0.21 -7.19
CA SER A 26 11.15 0.76 -5.82
C SER A 26 11.04 2.29 -5.85
N PRO A 27 10.00 2.86 -5.25
CA PRO A 27 9.87 4.31 -5.18
C PRO A 27 10.99 4.90 -4.31
N ARG A 28 11.53 6.04 -4.70
CA ARG A 28 12.40 6.82 -3.83
C ARG A 28 11.56 7.59 -2.83
N ILE A 29 11.28 7.00 -1.68
CA ILE A 29 10.42 7.57 -0.66
C ILE A 29 11.23 8.56 0.17
N PRO A 30 10.87 9.86 0.19
CA PRO A 30 11.55 10.86 1.00
C PRO A 30 11.29 10.65 2.48
N ASP A 31 12.21 11.04 3.33
CA ASP A 31 12.05 11.01 4.78
C ASP A 31 11.32 12.27 5.29
N THR A 32 10.17 12.52 4.71
CA THR A 32 9.33 13.68 4.96
C THR A 32 8.88 13.74 6.41
N ALA A 33 8.93 14.94 7.01
CA ALA A 33 8.35 15.18 8.33
C ALA A 33 6.83 15.15 8.25
N VAL A 34 6.20 14.26 9.00
CA VAL A 34 4.75 14.10 9.07
C VAL A 34 4.27 14.09 10.53
N TYR A 35 2.98 14.29 10.73
CA TYR A 35 2.34 14.13 12.03
C TYR A 35 1.32 12.98 11.96
N ASP A 36 1.36 12.10 12.95
CA ASP A 36 0.37 11.02 13.06
C ASP A 36 -0.96 11.55 13.65
N GLN A 37 -1.95 10.69 13.69
CA GLN A 37 -3.27 11.00 14.27
C GLN A 37 -3.27 11.36 15.76
N ASN A 38 -2.16 11.21 16.45
CA ASN A 38 -1.98 11.59 17.85
C ASN A 38 -1.14 12.87 17.99
N GLY A 39 -0.81 13.53 16.89
CA GLY A 39 0.01 14.73 16.85
C GLY A 39 1.52 14.45 17.03
N LYS A 40 1.95 13.19 17.02
CA LYS A 40 3.35 12.83 17.11
C LYS A 40 4.05 13.11 15.79
N ARG A 41 5.16 13.86 15.83
CA ARG A 41 6.02 14.07 14.66
C ARG A 41 6.83 12.82 14.35
N LEU A 42 6.82 12.41 13.09
CA LEU A 42 7.51 11.23 12.57
C LEU A 42 8.30 11.60 11.30
N SER A 43 9.34 10.86 11.03
CA SER A 43 10.05 10.81 9.74
C SER A 43 9.42 9.68 8.90
N PHE A 44 8.77 10.02 7.80
CA PHE A 44 7.90 9.09 7.06
C PHE A 44 8.61 7.80 6.66
N TYR A 45 9.80 7.92 6.04
CA TYR A 45 10.56 6.74 5.65
C TYR A 45 11.16 6.01 6.86
N THR A 46 11.90 6.72 7.70
CA THR A 46 12.65 6.13 8.83
C THR A 46 11.73 5.45 9.84
N ASP A 47 10.62 6.10 10.21
CA ASP A 47 9.75 5.61 11.27
C ASP A 47 8.66 4.65 10.77
N LEU A 48 8.21 4.79 9.51
CA LEU A 48 7.03 4.03 9.03
C LEU A 48 7.36 2.97 7.98
N ILE A 49 8.38 3.19 7.13
CA ILE A 49 8.66 2.33 5.99
C ILE A 49 9.85 1.40 6.23
N LYS A 50 10.97 1.96 6.72
CA LYS A 50 12.25 1.26 6.81
C LYS A 50 12.15 -0.09 7.53
N GLY A 51 12.54 -1.15 6.84
CA GLY A 51 12.56 -2.51 7.39
C GLY A 51 11.19 -3.13 7.67
N LYS A 52 10.11 -2.56 7.12
CA LYS A 52 8.75 -3.07 7.26
C LYS A 52 8.11 -3.36 5.91
N THR A 53 7.20 -4.31 5.92
CA THR A 53 6.24 -4.46 4.81
C THR A 53 5.10 -3.48 5.05
N VAL A 54 4.74 -2.70 4.05
CA VAL A 54 3.73 -1.65 4.18
C VAL A 54 2.61 -1.80 3.17
N ALA A 55 1.41 -1.41 3.58
CA ALA A 55 0.31 -1.10 2.67
C ALA A 55 -0.13 0.34 2.94
N ILE A 56 -0.02 1.17 1.91
CA ILE A 56 -0.27 2.61 1.98
C ILE A 56 -1.50 2.93 1.14
N ASN A 57 -2.50 3.58 1.72
CA ASN A 57 -3.61 4.17 0.98
C ASN A 57 -3.67 5.68 1.18
N PHE A 58 -4.47 6.34 0.37
CA PHE A 58 -4.58 7.78 0.29
C PHE A 58 -6.01 8.17 0.59
N ILE A 59 -6.23 9.11 1.53
CA ILE A 59 -7.55 9.47 2.04
C ILE A 59 -7.65 10.98 2.28
N PHE A 60 -8.86 11.48 2.46
CA PHE A 60 -9.12 12.74 3.13
C PHE A 60 -10.41 12.65 3.96
N THR A 61 -10.44 13.33 5.11
CA THR A 61 -11.49 13.11 6.13
C THR A 61 -12.87 13.59 5.68
N THR A 62 -12.95 14.52 4.73
CA THR A 62 -14.20 15.05 4.18
C THR A 62 -14.73 14.26 2.99
N CYS A 63 -14.05 13.20 2.56
CA CYS A 63 -14.51 12.34 1.48
C CYS A 63 -15.75 11.54 1.91
N THR A 64 -16.81 11.61 1.11
CA THR A 64 -18.07 10.89 1.37
C THR A 64 -18.34 9.75 0.41
N THR A 65 -17.47 9.53 -0.57
CA THR A 65 -17.65 8.56 -1.65
C THR A 65 -16.76 7.33 -1.46
N ILE A 66 -15.52 7.38 -1.93
CA ILE A 66 -14.63 6.19 -2.00
C ILE A 66 -13.82 5.95 -0.72
N CYS A 67 -13.49 7.00 0.07
CA CYS A 67 -12.67 6.83 1.25
C CYS A 67 -13.33 5.98 2.34
N PRO A 68 -14.64 6.11 2.65
CA PRO A 68 -15.28 5.26 3.65
C PRO A 68 -15.22 3.77 3.31
N PRO A 69 -15.61 3.27 2.11
CA PRO A 69 -15.47 1.86 1.79
C PRO A 69 -14.02 1.39 1.70
N LEU A 70 -13.09 2.24 1.21
CA LEU A 70 -11.66 1.92 1.18
C LEU A 70 -11.09 1.75 2.59
N THR A 71 -11.47 2.63 3.53
CA THR A 71 -11.03 2.57 4.93
C THR A 71 -11.65 1.37 5.65
N ALA A 72 -12.91 1.05 5.39
CA ALA A 72 -13.56 -0.16 5.91
C ALA A 72 -12.84 -1.44 5.41
N MET A 73 -12.41 -1.46 4.16
CA MET A 73 -11.60 -2.54 3.60
C MET A 73 -10.24 -2.64 4.31
N PHE A 74 -9.57 -1.52 4.60
CA PHE A 74 -8.32 -1.51 5.38
C PHE A 74 -8.54 -2.00 6.82
N ARG A 75 -9.69 -1.71 7.42
CA ARG A 75 -10.06 -2.29 8.72
C ARG A 75 -10.16 -3.81 8.64
N LYS A 76 -10.80 -4.35 7.60
CA LYS A 76 -10.86 -5.80 7.37
C LYS A 76 -9.47 -6.38 7.12
N LEU A 77 -8.63 -5.71 6.34
CA LEU A 77 -7.24 -6.08 6.10
C LEU A 77 -6.45 -6.14 7.42
N GLN A 78 -6.62 -5.16 8.31
CA GLN A 78 -6.00 -5.17 9.64
C GLN A 78 -6.40 -6.41 10.45
N GLN A 79 -7.69 -6.78 10.42
CA GLN A 79 -8.18 -7.97 11.11
C GLN A 79 -7.60 -9.27 10.52
N ASP A 80 -7.54 -9.36 9.18
CA ASP A 80 -7.04 -10.56 8.49
C ASP A 80 -5.53 -10.77 8.67
N LEU A 81 -4.76 -9.69 8.85
CA LEU A 81 -3.34 -9.74 9.14
C LEU A 81 -3.02 -10.06 10.62
N GLY A 82 -3.96 -9.79 11.53
CA GLY A 82 -3.87 -10.15 12.94
C GLY A 82 -2.57 -9.66 13.60
N GLU A 83 -1.86 -10.56 14.26
CA GLU A 83 -0.62 -10.25 15.02
C GLU A 83 0.55 -9.77 14.16
N ARG A 84 0.50 -9.94 12.85
CA ARG A 84 1.54 -9.42 11.95
C ARG A 84 1.55 -7.88 11.90
N ILE A 85 0.40 -7.25 12.19
CA ILE A 85 0.28 -5.79 12.22
C ILE A 85 1.08 -5.21 13.39
N GLY A 86 1.88 -4.19 13.09
CA GLY A 86 2.77 -3.54 14.05
C GLY A 86 4.12 -4.23 14.21
N LEU A 87 4.20 -5.54 14.02
CA LEU A 87 5.45 -6.30 14.06
C LEU A 87 6.17 -6.30 12.70
N GLU A 88 5.58 -6.95 11.72
CA GLU A 88 6.14 -7.12 10.37
C GLU A 88 5.52 -6.17 9.35
N VAL A 89 4.22 -5.89 9.51
CA VAL A 89 3.39 -5.15 8.57
C VAL A 89 2.88 -3.87 9.20
N ARG A 90 2.88 -2.78 8.45
CA ARG A 90 2.23 -1.53 8.82
C ARG A 90 1.20 -1.12 7.79
N LEU A 91 0.08 -0.63 8.26
CA LEU A 91 -0.91 0.07 7.44
C LEU A 91 -0.69 1.57 7.60
N ILE A 92 -0.69 2.30 6.50
CA ILE A 92 -0.46 3.74 6.50
C ILE A 92 -1.55 4.39 5.64
N SER A 93 -2.24 5.38 6.19
CA SER A 93 -3.17 6.22 5.45
C SER A 93 -2.59 7.64 5.36
N VAL A 94 -2.28 8.10 4.15
CA VAL A 94 -1.72 9.43 3.91
C VAL A 94 -2.85 10.36 3.50
N SER A 95 -2.98 11.51 4.21
CA SER A 95 -3.92 12.54 3.79
C SER A 95 -3.51 13.17 2.46
N VAL A 96 -4.45 13.34 1.55
CA VAL A 96 -4.29 14.13 0.31
C VAL A 96 -4.82 15.57 0.45
N ASP A 97 -5.34 15.92 1.63
CA ASP A 97 -5.87 17.26 1.95
C ASP A 97 -5.30 17.79 3.28
N PRO A 98 -3.98 17.96 3.40
CA PRO A 98 -3.34 18.34 4.66
C PRO A 98 -3.77 19.72 5.15
N ALA A 99 -4.33 20.57 4.28
CA ALA A 99 -4.88 21.86 4.69
C ALA A 99 -6.14 21.71 5.57
N THR A 100 -6.89 20.63 5.37
CA THR A 100 -8.12 20.33 6.13
C THR A 100 -7.88 19.27 7.19
N ASP A 101 -7.07 18.26 6.91
CA ASP A 101 -6.87 17.08 7.72
C ASP A 101 -5.79 17.32 8.80
N THR A 102 -6.21 17.88 9.94
CA THR A 102 -5.35 18.00 11.13
C THR A 102 -5.16 16.63 11.81
N PRO A 103 -4.16 16.47 12.70
CA PRO A 103 -4.03 15.25 13.51
C PRO A 103 -5.31 14.86 14.25
N GLU A 104 -6.03 15.83 14.83
CA GLU A 104 -7.29 15.59 15.55
C GLU A 104 -8.38 15.05 14.62
N ARG A 105 -8.51 15.60 13.41
CA ARG A 105 -9.47 15.11 12.41
C ARG A 105 -9.12 13.70 11.93
N LEU A 106 -7.84 13.40 11.76
CA LEU A 106 -7.38 12.05 11.45
C LEU A 106 -7.60 11.09 12.62
N HIS A 107 -7.46 11.55 13.87
CA HIS A 107 -7.78 10.76 15.06
C HIS A 107 -9.26 10.35 15.08
N ASP A 108 -10.17 11.31 14.91
CA ASP A 108 -11.61 11.06 14.87
C ASP A 108 -11.99 10.12 13.70
N PHE A 109 -11.36 10.33 12.54
CA PHE A 109 -11.55 9.47 11.37
C PHE A 109 -11.07 8.03 11.67
N ALA A 110 -9.89 7.86 12.21
CA ALA A 110 -9.34 6.56 12.60
C ALA A 110 -10.23 5.84 13.63
N ALA A 111 -10.72 6.57 14.64
CA ALA A 111 -11.62 6.04 15.66
C ALA A 111 -12.95 5.58 15.06
N LYS A 112 -13.55 6.33 14.13
CA LYS A 112 -14.78 5.97 13.42
C LYS A 112 -14.66 4.61 12.72
N PHE A 113 -13.49 4.29 12.17
CA PHE A 113 -13.22 3.00 11.50
C PHE A 113 -12.59 1.97 12.43
N LYS A 114 -12.46 2.26 13.74
CA LYS A 114 -11.87 1.36 14.73
C LYS A 114 -10.45 0.93 14.34
N ALA A 115 -9.66 1.85 13.81
CA ALA A 115 -8.26 1.60 13.48
C ALA A 115 -7.49 1.26 14.76
N GLY A 116 -6.81 0.12 14.75
CA GLY A 116 -6.02 -0.38 15.87
C GLY A 116 -4.52 -0.10 15.73
N PRO A 117 -3.72 -0.56 16.68
CA PRO A 117 -2.26 -0.43 16.62
C PRO A 117 -1.68 -0.96 15.31
N GLY A 118 -0.60 -0.33 14.83
CA GLY A 118 0.06 -0.69 13.57
C GLY A 118 -0.62 -0.14 12.31
N TRP A 119 -1.70 0.63 12.47
CA TRP A 119 -2.30 1.43 11.41
C TRP A 119 -2.16 2.91 11.76
N THR A 120 -1.36 3.65 10.98
CA THR A 120 -1.02 5.05 11.20
C THR A 120 -1.64 5.92 10.11
N PHE A 121 -2.29 7.01 10.52
CA PHE A 121 -2.80 8.05 9.63
C PHE A 121 -1.86 9.24 9.73
N VAL A 122 -1.46 9.81 8.59
CA VAL A 122 -0.49 10.90 8.59
C VAL A 122 -0.97 12.10 7.77
N THR A 123 -0.58 13.27 8.28
CA THR A 123 -0.72 14.58 7.64
C THR A 123 0.57 15.39 7.87
N GLY A 124 0.63 16.63 7.39
CA GLY A 124 1.81 17.46 7.58
C GLY A 124 1.69 18.81 6.89
N ASP A 125 2.83 19.48 6.70
CA ASP A 125 2.91 20.66 5.87
C ASP A 125 2.49 20.33 4.43
N LYS A 126 1.74 21.24 3.81
CA LYS A 126 1.18 20.98 2.48
C LYS A 126 2.26 20.69 1.43
N ALA A 127 3.33 21.47 1.40
CA ALA A 127 4.39 21.29 0.41
C ALA A 127 5.14 19.97 0.62
N GLU A 128 5.34 19.58 1.88
CA GLU A 128 5.95 18.31 2.28
C GLU A 128 5.07 17.12 1.88
N ILE A 129 3.77 17.18 2.16
CA ILE A 129 2.81 16.13 1.77
C ILE A 129 2.66 16.06 0.26
N ASP A 130 2.57 17.17 -0.47
CA ASP A 130 2.49 17.17 -1.93
C ASP A 130 3.73 16.49 -2.55
N SER A 131 4.93 16.78 -2.04
CA SER A 131 6.17 16.13 -2.46
C SER A 131 6.17 14.63 -2.16
N LEU A 132 5.69 14.23 -0.98
CA LEU A 132 5.54 12.83 -0.60
C LEU A 132 4.55 12.09 -1.52
N LEU A 133 3.38 12.67 -1.79
CA LEU A 133 2.38 12.11 -2.69
C LEU A 133 2.93 11.92 -4.11
N GLN A 134 3.72 12.90 -4.59
CA GLN A 134 4.40 12.79 -5.90
C GLN A 134 5.38 11.61 -5.91
N ALA A 135 6.20 11.46 -4.88
CA ALA A 135 7.16 10.36 -4.76
C ALA A 135 6.49 8.98 -4.68
N LEU A 136 5.30 8.89 -4.04
CA LEU A 136 4.51 7.68 -3.95
C LEU A 136 3.66 7.41 -5.21
N GLY A 137 3.61 8.38 -6.16
CA GLY A 137 2.80 8.27 -7.37
C GLY A 137 1.30 8.44 -7.14
N ALA A 138 0.92 9.18 -6.10
CA ALA A 138 -0.45 9.46 -5.68
C ALA A 138 -0.84 10.94 -5.79
N ALA A 139 0.01 11.77 -6.41
CA ALA A 139 -0.28 13.17 -6.63
C ALA A 139 -1.49 13.35 -7.57
N ALA A 140 -2.40 14.26 -7.21
CA ALA A 140 -3.51 14.70 -8.04
C ALA A 140 -3.61 16.23 -7.98
N GLY A 141 -4.13 16.83 -9.05
CA GLY A 141 -4.36 18.29 -9.09
C GLY A 141 -5.49 18.73 -8.15
N ASP A 142 -6.50 17.89 -8.00
CA ASP A 142 -7.62 18.04 -7.06
C ASP A 142 -7.72 16.77 -6.21
N LYS A 143 -8.01 16.93 -4.90
CA LYS A 143 -8.17 15.81 -3.98
C LYS A 143 -9.29 14.84 -4.38
N ASN A 144 -10.30 15.33 -5.11
CA ASN A 144 -11.42 14.51 -5.58
C ASN A 144 -11.05 13.66 -6.81
N ASP A 145 -9.97 14.02 -7.51
CA ASP A 145 -9.49 13.33 -8.71
C ASP A 145 -8.40 12.29 -8.38
N HIS A 146 -8.02 12.15 -7.10
CA HIS A 146 -7.00 11.16 -6.74
C HIS A 146 -7.49 9.74 -7.04
N THR A 147 -6.66 8.97 -7.72
CA THR A 147 -6.98 7.57 -8.02
C THR A 147 -6.99 6.75 -6.73
N PRO A 148 -8.07 6.00 -6.44
CA PRO A 148 -8.08 5.07 -5.31
C PRO A 148 -7.01 3.99 -5.51
N MET A 149 -5.85 4.20 -4.95
CA MET A 149 -4.68 3.36 -5.10
C MET A 149 -4.20 2.88 -3.72
N ILE A 150 -3.68 1.66 -3.70
CA ILE A 150 -2.98 1.08 -2.56
C ILE A 150 -1.59 0.72 -3.03
N LEU A 151 -0.57 1.29 -2.40
CA LEU A 151 0.81 0.95 -2.63
C LEU A 151 1.24 -0.11 -1.60
N VAL A 152 1.70 -1.26 -2.07
CA VAL A 152 2.18 -2.36 -1.21
C VAL A 152 3.64 -2.61 -1.51
N GLY A 153 4.48 -2.69 -0.49
CA GLY A 153 5.88 -2.99 -0.71
C GLY A 153 6.71 -3.16 0.55
N ASN A 154 7.99 -3.45 0.33
CA ASN A 154 9.00 -3.56 1.34
C ASN A 154 10.34 -3.17 0.73
N ASP A 155 11.00 -2.17 1.31
CA ASP A 155 12.28 -1.65 0.81
C ASP A 155 13.43 -2.64 0.96
N ALA A 156 13.40 -3.48 2.00
CA ALA A 156 14.43 -4.48 2.26
C ALA A 156 14.42 -5.64 1.25
N THR A 157 13.28 -5.92 0.61
CA THR A 157 13.14 -6.92 -0.46
C THR A 157 13.19 -6.28 -1.84
N GLY A 158 13.02 -4.97 -1.93
CA GLY A 158 12.89 -4.23 -3.19
C GLY A 158 11.56 -4.47 -3.93
N TYR A 159 10.64 -5.25 -3.35
CA TYR A 159 9.36 -5.54 -3.98
C TYR A 159 8.35 -4.42 -3.70
N TRP A 160 7.80 -3.84 -4.78
CA TRP A 160 6.73 -2.86 -4.73
C TRP A 160 5.69 -3.15 -5.81
N THR A 161 4.42 -2.92 -5.48
CA THR A 161 3.30 -3.09 -6.41
C THR A 161 2.15 -2.15 -6.07
N ARG A 162 1.25 -1.94 -7.01
CA ARG A 162 0.03 -1.15 -6.83
C ARG A 162 -1.20 -2.03 -6.96
N ALA A 163 -2.20 -1.75 -6.14
CA ALA A 163 -3.55 -2.23 -6.29
C ALA A 163 -4.50 -1.03 -6.41
N TYR A 164 -5.62 -1.18 -7.07
CA TYR A 164 -6.53 -0.07 -7.36
C TYR A 164 -7.94 -0.37 -6.89
N GLY A 165 -8.67 0.69 -6.56
CA GLY A 165 -10.05 0.60 -6.13
C GLY A 165 -10.25 -0.24 -4.87
N LEU A 166 -11.37 -0.94 -4.80
CA LEU A 166 -11.72 -1.82 -3.68
C LEU A 166 -11.14 -3.24 -3.89
N THR A 167 -9.80 -3.32 -4.03
CA THR A 167 -9.11 -4.61 -4.12
C THR A 167 -9.42 -5.46 -2.89
N PRO A 168 -9.89 -6.73 -3.05
CA PRO A 168 -10.29 -7.56 -1.91
C PRO A 168 -9.19 -7.72 -0.87
N PRO A 169 -9.49 -7.68 0.45
CA PRO A 169 -8.51 -7.85 1.53
C PRO A 169 -7.64 -9.10 1.36
N ALA A 170 -8.23 -10.23 0.95
CA ALA A 170 -7.49 -11.47 0.71
C ALA A 170 -6.42 -11.32 -0.39
N THR A 171 -6.67 -10.51 -1.41
CA THR A 171 -5.66 -10.19 -2.45
C THR A 171 -4.56 -9.32 -1.86
N LEU A 172 -4.90 -8.30 -1.06
CA LEU A 172 -3.92 -7.45 -0.38
C LEU A 172 -3.05 -8.26 0.58
N VAL A 173 -3.62 -9.21 1.34
CA VAL A 173 -2.84 -10.13 2.20
C VAL A 173 -1.81 -10.92 1.39
N LYS A 174 -2.18 -11.41 0.19
CA LYS A 174 -1.24 -12.11 -0.71
C LYS A 174 -0.12 -11.20 -1.18
N LEU A 175 -0.43 -9.97 -1.60
CA LEU A 175 0.57 -8.98 -2.04
C LEU A 175 1.52 -8.60 -0.89
N ILE A 176 0.99 -8.35 0.31
CA ILE A 176 1.77 -8.06 1.52
C ILE A 176 2.68 -9.25 1.87
N THR A 177 2.17 -10.47 1.79
CA THR A 177 2.96 -11.67 2.06
C THR A 177 4.08 -11.84 1.04
N LYS A 178 3.80 -11.57 -0.24
CA LYS A 178 4.82 -11.59 -1.30
C LYS A 178 5.89 -10.52 -1.05
N ALA A 179 5.49 -9.29 -0.70
CA ALA A 179 6.42 -8.20 -0.42
C ALA A 179 7.35 -8.47 0.76
N GLY A 180 6.91 -9.21 1.77
CA GLY A 180 7.72 -9.56 2.94
C GLY A 180 8.69 -10.74 2.74
N ARG A 181 8.60 -11.47 1.64
CA ARG A 181 9.49 -12.61 1.36
C ARG A 181 10.79 -12.11 0.71
N ARG A 182 11.92 -12.49 1.30
CA ARG A 182 13.21 -12.44 0.60
C ARG A 182 13.26 -13.66 -0.32
N GLU A 183 13.47 -13.44 -1.61
CA GLU A 183 13.81 -14.51 -2.56
C GLU A 183 15.24 -14.99 -2.31
#